data_f0166795b1c0bbddfda142b467b7e19a
#
_entry.id   f0166795b1c0bbddfda142b467b7e19a
#
_cell.length_a   1.000
_cell.length_b   1.000
_cell.length_c   1.000
_cell.angle_alpha   90.00
_cell.angle_beta   90.00
_cell.angle_gamma   90.00
#
_symmetry.space_group_name_H-M   'P 1'
#
loop_
_entity.id
_entity.type
_entity.pdbx_description
1 polymer ?
#
loop_
_entity_poly.entity_id
_entity_poly.type
_entity_poly.pdbx_seq_one_letter_code
_entity_poly.pdbx_strand_id
1 'polypeptide(L)'
;MCIRDSECLNLMDSVPFDVLPDYLRPYYYHIKRTVYGRMADYAAFPADKSRYLHLTNSYRDSITKANEPGSLAHVITKADILNVNGSPTEAIKLMQAFMRDNELSEHDRAICAWTLAEAYAKTGDKDLQKENLIISAISDLKSSVREYISLRQLALMLYEEGDLDRAYRFMTIAVDDAAKCNARQRIIELNDTYPMINGIYVETVRKQKETLELFII
;
A
#
# COMPACT_ATOMS: atom_id res chain seq x y z
N MET A 1 -14.14 -2.36 14.53
CA MET A 1 -12.87 -2.95 15.04
C MET A 1 -12.83 -4.39 14.58
N CYS A 2 -11.80 -4.78 13.83
CA CYS A 2 -11.65 -6.17 13.44
C CYS A 2 -11.24 -6.99 14.68
N ILE A 3 -11.95 -8.08 14.98
CA ILE A 3 -11.62 -8.97 16.12
C ILE A 3 -10.13 -9.36 16.08
N ARG A 4 -9.60 -9.58 14.90
CA ARG A 4 -8.17 -9.95 14.68
C ARG A 4 -7.17 -8.85 15.06
N ASP A 5 -7.53 -7.58 14.89
CA ASP A 5 -6.65 -6.48 15.28
C ASP A 5 -6.49 -6.43 16.78
N SER A 6 -7.58 -6.65 17.52
CA SER A 6 -7.56 -6.78 18.98
C SER A 6 -6.78 -8.02 19.46
N GLU A 7 -6.98 -9.16 18.80
CA GLU A 7 -6.23 -10.39 19.09
C GLU A 7 -4.73 -10.22 18.84
N CYS A 8 -4.37 -9.55 17.75
CA CYS A 8 -2.98 -9.23 17.42
C CYS A 8 -2.36 -8.34 18.50
N LEU A 9 -3.06 -7.28 18.94
CA LEU A 9 -2.59 -6.42 20.02
C LEU A 9 -2.44 -7.18 21.33
N ASN A 10 -3.43 -8.00 21.70
CA ASN A 10 -3.36 -8.81 22.93
C ASN A 10 -2.16 -9.77 22.90
N LEU A 11 -1.91 -10.39 21.74
CA LEU A 11 -0.73 -11.25 21.58
C LEU A 11 0.57 -10.45 21.70
N MET A 12 0.64 -9.29 21.04
CA MET A 12 1.81 -8.41 21.12
C MET A 12 2.04 -7.89 22.55
N ASP A 13 0.98 -7.57 23.28
CA ASP A 13 1.05 -7.08 24.67
C ASP A 13 1.41 -8.21 25.66
N SER A 14 1.20 -9.48 25.27
CA SER A 14 1.64 -10.63 26.08
C SER A 14 3.15 -10.89 26.00
N VAL A 15 3.84 -10.30 25.02
CA VAL A 15 5.30 -10.41 24.88
C VAL A 15 5.96 -9.26 25.63
N PRO A 16 6.73 -9.53 26.71
CA PRO A 16 7.42 -8.47 27.44
C PRO A 16 8.45 -7.80 26.52
N PHE A 17 8.29 -6.50 26.28
CA PHE A 17 9.15 -5.74 25.36
C PHE A 17 10.63 -5.78 25.78
N ASP A 18 10.90 -5.78 27.08
CA ASP A 18 12.25 -5.72 27.64
C ASP A 18 13.08 -7.01 27.39
N VAL A 19 12.40 -8.13 27.14
CA VAL A 19 13.09 -9.40 26.82
C VAL A 19 13.27 -9.59 25.30
N LEU A 20 12.72 -8.68 24.47
CA LEU A 20 12.92 -8.77 23.04
C LEU A 20 14.37 -8.44 22.66
N PRO A 21 15.03 -9.30 21.87
CA PRO A 21 16.30 -8.97 21.24
C PRO A 21 16.21 -7.66 20.46
N ASP A 22 17.28 -6.87 20.46
CA ASP A 22 17.29 -5.54 19.85
C ASP A 22 16.87 -5.56 18.37
N TYR A 23 17.27 -6.59 17.61
CA TYR A 23 16.91 -6.75 16.20
C TYR A 23 15.42 -7.00 15.95
N LEU A 24 14.65 -7.44 16.96
CA LEU A 24 13.19 -7.64 16.84
C LEU A 24 12.37 -6.41 17.25
N ARG A 25 12.96 -5.45 17.98
CA ARG A 25 12.25 -4.24 18.42
C ARG A 25 11.68 -3.40 17.29
N PRO A 26 12.39 -3.15 16.17
CA PRO A 26 11.81 -2.45 15.03
C PRO A 26 10.57 -3.16 14.47
N TYR A 27 10.60 -4.49 14.37
CA TYR A 27 9.45 -5.28 13.89
C TYR A 27 8.25 -5.18 14.84
N TYR A 28 8.49 -5.20 16.15
CA TYR A 28 7.44 -4.98 17.15
C TYR A 28 6.74 -3.64 16.93
N TYR A 29 7.49 -2.57 16.74
CA TYR A 29 6.93 -1.24 16.46
C TYR A 29 6.20 -1.20 15.13
N HIS A 30 6.71 -1.85 14.09
CA HIS A 30 6.05 -1.94 12.79
C HIS A 30 4.68 -2.63 12.88
N ILE A 31 4.58 -3.73 13.59
CA ILE A 31 3.31 -4.44 13.79
C ILE A 31 2.33 -3.53 14.53
N LYS A 32 2.73 -2.93 15.64
CA LYS A 32 1.87 -2.01 16.41
C LYS A 32 1.39 -0.84 15.57
N ARG A 33 2.30 -0.19 14.82
CA ARG A 33 1.94 0.89 13.90
C ARG A 33 0.89 0.44 12.88
N THR A 34 1.10 -0.72 12.28
CA THR A 34 0.21 -1.24 11.22
C THR A 34 -1.17 -1.55 11.78
N VAL A 35 -1.24 -2.17 12.96
CA VAL A 35 -2.54 -2.52 13.58
C VAL A 35 -3.29 -1.25 13.98
N TYR A 36 -2.63 -0.30 14.64
CA TYR A 36 -3.29 0.96 15.01
C TYR A 36 -3.69 1.81 13.81
N GLY A 37 -2.88 1.81 12.74
CA GLY A 37 -3.25 2.47 11.46
C GLY A 37 -4.55 1.90 10.90
N ARG A 38 -4.66 0.59 10.80
CA ARG A 38 -5.91 -0.06 10.35
C ARG A 38 -7.08 0.20 11.28
N MET A 39 -6.86 0.16 12.59
CA MET A 39 -7.92 0.51 13.55
C MET A 39 -8.41 1.95 13.37
N ALA A 40 -7.52 2.87 12.98
CA ALA A 40 -7.89 4.25 12.67
C ALA A 40 -8.73 4.34 11.38
N ASP A 41 -8.38 3.56 10.34
CA ASP A 41 -9.10 3.55 9.06
C ASP A 41 -10.54 3.02 9.22
N TYR A 42 -10.73 2.03 10.08
CA TYR A 42 -12.04 1.42 10.33
C TYR A 42 -12.75 1.92 11.61
N ALA A 43 -12.25 2.98 12.23
CA ALA A 43 -12.85 3.52 13.44
C ALA A 43 -14.23 4.16 13.14
N ALA A 44 -15.27 3.67 13.81
CA ALA A 44 -16.61 4.21 13.66
C ALA A 44 -16.80 5.58 14.34
N PHE A 45 -16.01 5.87 15.38
CA PHE A 45 -16.11 7.10 16.15
C PHE A 45 -14.89 8.00 15.95
N PRO A 46 -15.06 9.33 15.78
CA PRO A 46 -13.95 10.27 15.59
C PRO A 46 -12.92 10.25 16.74
N ALA A 47 -13.37 10.05 17.98
CA ALA A 47 -12.50 9.98 19.15
C ALA A 47 -11.55 8.76 19.07
N ASP A 48 -12.07 7.60 18.68
CA ASP A 48 -11.27 6.38 18.50
C ASP A 48 -10.29 6.56 17.35
N LYS A 49 -10.74 7.13 16.23
CA LYS A 49 -9.87 7.46 15.09
C LYS A 49 -8.70 8.33 15.52
N SER A 50 -8.95 9.40 16.23
CA SER A 50 -7.92 10.32 16.72
C SER A 50 -6.93 9.62 17.65
N ARG A 51 -7.43 8.78 18.58
CA ARG A 51 -6.61 7.99 19.49
C ARG A 51 -5.69 7.02 18.73
N TYR A 52 -6.23 6.27 17.75
CA TYR A 52 -5.45 5.31 16.99
C TYR A 52 -4.43 5.99 16.08
N LEU A 53 -4.76 7.13 15.48
CA LEU A 53 -3.80 7.94 14.71
C LEU A 53 -2.64 8.44 15.58
N HIS A 54 -2.94 8.89 16.81
CA HIS A 54 -1.91 9.30 17.77
C HIS A 54 -0.95 8.12 18.08
N LEU A 55 -1.48 6.93 18.37
CA LEU A 55 -0.68 5.73 18.61
C LEU A 55 0.13 5.33 17.38
N THR A 56 -0.46 5.40 16.19
CA THR A 56 0.23 5.14 14.92
C THR A 56 1.44 6.06 14.76
N ASN A 57 1.29 7.36 15.02
CA ASN A 57 2.37 8.33 14.93
C ASN A 57 3.45 8.09 16.00
N SER A 58 3.07 7.77 17.23
CA SER A 58 4.01 7.41 18.29
C SER A 58 4.89 6.21 17.91
N TYR A 59 4.31 5.19 17.26
CA TYR A 59 5.08 4.05 16.78
C TYR A 59 5.93 4.39 15.54
N ARG A 60 5.54 5.33 14.67
CA ARG A 60 6.42 5.85 13.62
C ARG A 60 7.69 6.48 14.20
N ASP A 61 7.54 7.28 15.24
CA ASP A 61 8.68 7.88 15.94
C ASP A 61 9.58 6.82 16.58
N SER A 62 8.98 5.77 17.15
CA SER A 62 9.71 4.65 17.73
C SER A 62 10.49 3.86 16.67
N ILE A 63 9.90 3.62 15.50
CA ILE A 63 10.56 2.96 14.36
C ILE A 63 11.75 3.80 13.90
N THR A 64 11.56 5.11 13.73
CA THR A 64 12.62 6.03 13.29
C THR A 64 13.80 6.00 14.24
N LYS A 65 13.55 5.99 15.56
CA LYS A 65 14.59 5.94 16.58
C LYS A 65 15.29 4.59 16.70
N ALA A 66 14.59 3.50 16.41
CA ALA A 66 15.10 2.14 16.52
C ALA A 66 15.91 1.67 15.30
N ASN A 67 15.82 2.38 14.18
CA ASN A 67 16.56 2.07 12.97
C ASN A 67 17.78 2.98 12.82
N GLU A 68 18.84 2.44 12.24
CA GLU A 68 20.05 3.19 11.96
C GLU A 68 19.78 4.37 11.03
N PRO A 69 20.25 5.59 11.37
CA PRO A 69 20.08 6.75 10.51
C PRO A 69 20.62 6.51 9.10
N GLY A 70 19.80 6.80 8.08
CA GLY A 70 20.16 6.57 6.68
C GLY A 70 19.86 5.15 6.17
N SER A 71 19.48 4.20 7.04
CA SER A 71 18.98 2.90 6.58
C SER A 71 17.66 3.04 5.80
N LEU A 72 17.34 2.06 4.95
CA LEU A 72 16.10 2.04 4.18
C LEU A 72 14.87 2.22 5.09
N ALA A 73 14.79 1.45 6.18
CA ALA A 73 13.67 1.51 7.13
C ALA A 73 13.54 2.89 7.78
N HIS A 74 14.66 3.52 8.13
CA HIS A 74 14.68 4.88 8.68
C HIS A 74 14.15 5.90 7.66
N VAL A 75 14.67 5.86 6.42
CA VAL A 75 14.31 6.81 5.37
C VAL A 75 12.86 6.68 4.95
N ILE A 76 12.35 5.45 4.76
CA ILE A 76 10.95 5.20 4.42
C ILE A 76 10.03 5.71 5.54
N THR A 77 10.34 5.40 6.81
CA THR A 77 9.51 5.86 7.93
C THR A 77 9.51 7.38 8.03
N LYS A 78 10.66 8.02 7.79
CA LYS A 78 10.75 9.49 7.77
C LYS A 78 9.95 10.10 6.62
N ALA A 79 9.99 9.50 5.43
CA ALA A 79 9.17 9.92 4.30
C ALA A 79 7.66 9.75 4.58
N ASP A 80 7.26 8.66 5.22
CA ASP A 80 5.87 8.44 5.66
C ASP A 80 5.43 9.52 6.68
N ILE A 81 6.28 9.86 7.65
CA ILE A 81 6.02 10.96 8.60
C ILE A 81 5.84 12.30 7.89
N LEU A 82 6.71 12.63 6.93
CA LEU A 82 6.61 13.85 6.14
C LEU A 82 5.31 13.90 5.34
N ASN A 83 4.93 12.76 4.71
CA ASN A 83 3.68 12.63 3.98
C ASN A 83 2.45 12.84 4.86
N VAL A 84 2.45 12.29 6.08
CA VAL A 84 1.33 12.43 7.02
C VAL A 84 1.24 13.84 7.58
N ASN A 85 2.37 14.49 7.80
CA ASN A 85 2.45 15.86 8.33
C ASN A 85 2.24 16.96 7.26
N GLY A 86 1.87 16.60 6.02
CA GLY A 86 1.56 17.55 4.97
C GLY A 86 2.79 18.14 4.26
N SER A 87 3.94 17.46 4.32
CA SER A 87 5.17 17.84 3.64
C SER A 87 5.58 16.84 2.54
N PRO A 88 4.67 16.46 1.59
CA PRO A 88 4.96 15.45 0.59
C PRO A 88 6.13 15.81 -0.33
N THR A 89 6.33 17.08 -0.62
CA THR A 89 7.47 17.55 -1.44
C THR A 89 8.82 17.25 -0.77
N GLU A 90 8.91 17.32 0.55
CA GLU A 90 10.12 16.96 1.29
C GLU A 90 10.32 15.45 1.32
N ALA A 91 9.22 14.68 1.44
CA ALA A 91 9.27 13.23 1.32
C ALA A 91 9.79 12.79 -0.05
N ILE A 92 9.32 13.41 -1.14
CA ILE A 92 9.81 13.16 -2.50
C ILE A 92 11.32 13.41 -2.61
N LYS A 93 11.79 14.58 -2.18
CA LYS A 93 13.23 14.91 -2.20
C LYS A 93 14.07 13.91 -1.42
N LEU A 94 13.62 13.53 -0.23
CA LEU A 94 14.29 12.55 0.61
C LEU A 94 14.40 11.18 -0.08
N MET A 95 13.29 10.69 -0.64
CA MET A 95 13.25 9.38 -1.30
C MET A 95 14.07 9.36 -2.60
N GLN A 96 13.97 10.42 -3.42
CA GLN A 96 14.76 10.54 -4.66
C GLN A 96 16.26 10.58 -4.37
N ALA A 97 16.70 11.32 -3.35
CA ALA A 97 18.10 11.35 -2.94
C ALA A 97 18.56 9.97 -2.49
N PHE A 98 17.78 9.29 -1.66
CA PHE A 98 18.11 7.94 -1.19
C PHE A 98 18.24 6.95 -2.33
N MET A 99 17.28 6.93 -3.28
CA MET A 99 17.30 6.01 -4.42
C MET A 99 18.45 6.28 -5.40
N ARG A 100 18.88 7.54 -5.52
CA ARG A 100 20.03 7.90 -6.36
C ARG A 100 21.36 7.48 -5.75
N ASP A 101 21.48 7.61 -4.42
CA ASP A 101 22.75 7.48 -3.71
C ASP A 101 23.01 6.05 -3.21
N ASN A 102 22.05 5.12 -3.42
CA ASN A 102 22.15 3.74 -2.95
C ASN A 102 21.84 2.73 -4.07
N GLU A 103 22.55 1.61 -4.10
CA GLU A 103 22.16 0.45 -4.88
C GLU A 103 21.05 -0.31 -4.13
N LEU A 104 19.92 -0.46 -4.81
CA LEU A 104 18.73 -1.08 -4.22
C LEU A 104 18.49 -2.46 -4.83
N SER A 105 18.14 -3.43 -3.98
CA SER A 105 17.53 -4.66 -4.46
C SER A 105 16.19 -4.36 -5.15
N GLU A 106 15.68 -5.28 -5.98
CA GLU A 106 14.37 -5.09 -6.61
C GLU A 106 13.26 -4.92 -5.55
N HIS A 107 13.33 -5.65 -4.45
CA HIS A 107 12.36 -5.50 -3.35
C HIS A 107 12.44 -4.11 -2.71
N ASP A 108 13.63 -3.61 -2.39
CA ASP A 108 13.81 -2.28 -1.80
C ASP A 108 13.37 -1.17 -2.77
N ARG A 109 13.65 -1.36 -4.07
CA ARG A 109 13.18 -0.47 -5.14
C ARG A 109 11.65 -0.41 -5.20
N ALA A 110 10.96 -1.56 -5.05
CA ALA A 110 9.51 -1.61 -5.02
C ALA A 110 8.94 -0.77 -3.87
N ILE A 111 9.50 -0.92 -2.67
CA ILE A 111 9.07 -0.18 -1.48
C ILE A 111 9.34 1.33 -1.65
N CYS A 112 10.52 1.71 -2.14
CA CYS A 112 10.85 3.11 -2.39
C CYS A 112 9.92 3.76 -3.42
N ALA A 113 9.66 3.07 -4.54
CA ALA A 113 8.78 3.55 -5.58
C ALA A 113 7.33 3.67 -5.09
N TRP A 114 6.84 2.72 -4.29
CA TRP A 114 5.55 2.83 -3.63
C TRP A 114 5.47 4.09 -2.74
N THR A 115 6.49 4.33 -1.90
CA THR A 115 6.54 5.49 -1.01
C THR A 115 6.53 6.81 -1.79
N LEU A 116 7.23 6.86 -2.93
CA LEU A 116 7.18 8.01 -3.85
C LEU A 116 5.80 8.19 -4.48
N ALA A 117 5.16 7.11 -4.93
CA ALA A 117 3.81 7.16 -5.48
C ALA A 117 2.80 7.75 -4.50
N GLU A 118 2.88 7.36 -3.22
CA GLU A 118 2.06 7.93 -2.15
C GLU A 118 2.31 9.44 -1.95
N ALA A 119 3.56 9.89 -2.07
CA ALA A 119 3.90 11.29 -1.97
C ALA A 119 3.40 12.09 -3.18
N TYR A 120 3.55 11.56 -4.39
CA TYR A 120 3.01 12.18 -5.61
C TYR A 120 1.49 12.23 -5.63
N ALA A 121 0.80 11.22 -5.09
CA ALA A 121 -0.64 11.27 -4.91
C ALA A 121 -1.08 12.48 -4.08
N LYS A 122 -0.32 12.83 -3.03
CA LYS A 122 -0.61 13.98 -2.17
C LYS A 122 -0.27 15.32 -2.80
N THR A 123 0.69 15.38 -3.72
CA THR A 123 0.98 16.59 -4.51
C THR A 123 0.04 16.75 -5.70
N GLY A 124 -0.73 15.72 -6.06
CA GLY A 124 -1.64 15.71 -7.20
C GLY A 124 -0.95 15.43 -8.54
N ASP A 125 0.33 15.05 -8.55
CA ASP A 125 1.07 14.68 -9.75
C ASP A 125 0.73 13.23 -10.16
N LYS A 126 -0.35 13.08 -10.93
CA LYS A 126 -0.85 11.77 -11.36
C LYS A 126 0.11 11.01 -12.28
N ASP A 127 0.87 11.71 -13.10
CA ASP A 127 1.81 11.07 -14.04
C ASP A 127 2.98 10.44 -13.28
N LEU A 128 3.61 11.17 -12.38
CA LEU A 128 4.69 10.66 -11.55
C LEU A 128 4.20 9.63 -10.52
N GLN A 129 2.97 9.77 -10.00
CA GLN A 129 2.34 8.73 -9.20
C GLN A 129 2.25 7.42 -9.97
N LYS A 130 1.69 7.47 -11.19
CA LYS A 130 1.51 6.30 -12.06
C LYS A 130 2.85 5.66 -12.43
N GLU A 131 3.83 6.46 -12.82
CA GLU A 131 5.19 5.97 -13.14
C GLU A 131 5.79 5.20 -11.97
N ASN A 132 5.73 5.75 -10.76
CA ASN A 132 6.28 5.09 -9.58
C ASN A 132 5.49 3.85 -9.17
N LEU A 133 4.17 3.81 -9.36
CA LEU A 133 3.38 2.59 -9.18
C LEU A 133 3.78 1.49 -10.17
N ILE A 134 4.09 1.85 -11.43
CA ILE A 134 4.58 0.91 -12.44
C ILE A 134 5.94 0.34 -12.02
N ILE A 135 6.88 1.21 -11.59
CA ILE A 135 8.19 0.78 -11.10
C ILE A 135 8.03 -0.19 -9.92
N SER A 136 7.19 0.16 -8.96
CA SER A 136 6.92 -0.69 -7.79
C SER A 136 6.36 -2.05 -8.20
N ALA A 137 5.33 -2.09 -9.04
CA ALA A 137 4.71 -3.34 -9.48
C ALA A 137 5.68 -4.24 -10.27
N ILE A 138 6.50 -3.66 -11.16
CA ILE A 138 7.52 -4.42 -11.91
C ILE A 138 8.59 -4.97 -10.97
N SER A 139 9.05 -4.19 -10.01
CA SER A 139 10.08 -4.59 -9.06
C SER A 139 9.58 -5.68 -8.10
N ASP A 140 8.31 -5.64 -7.68
CA ASP A 140 7.67 -6.72 -6.92
C ASP A 140 7.64 -8.03 -7.73
N LEU A 141 7.27 -7.98 -9.01
CA LEU A 141 7.27 -9.13 -9.88
C LEU A 141 8.68 -9.73 -10.06
N LYS A 142 9.70 -8.89 -10.24
CA LYS A 142 11.10 -9.32 -10.38
C LYS A 142 11.66 -9.92 -9.09
N SER A 143 11.28 -9.42 -7.93
CA SER A 143 11.69 -9.94 -6.63
C SER A 143 10.89 -11.15 -6.17
N SER A 144 9.91 -11.60 -6.98
CA SER A 144 8.97 -12.67 -6.62
C SER A 144 8.17 -12.38 -5.34
N VAL A 145 8.09 -11.12 -4.94
CA VAL A 145 7.26 -10.66 -3.84
C VAL A 145 5.89 -10.32 -4.39
N ARG A 146 4.88 -11.01 -3.89
CA ARG A 146 3.49 -10.80 -4.34
C ARG A 146 2.82 -9.72 -3.48
N GLU A 147 3.34 -8.49 -3.58
CA GLU A 147 2.71 -7.29 -3.03
C GLU A 147 1.76 -6.70 -4.08
N TYR A 148 0.46 -6.67 -3.80
CA TYR A 148 -0.56 -6.31 -4.81
C TYR A 148 -1.00 -4.86 -4.74
N ILE A 149 -0.46 -4.10 -3.81
CA ILE A 149 -0.90 -2.74 -3.52
C ILE A 149 -0.71 -1.85 -4.75
N SER A 150 0.48 -1.89 -5.35
CA SER A 150 0.81 -1.07 -6.53
C SER A 150 -0.02 -1.45 -7.74
N LEU A 151 -0.21 -2.76 -7.98
CA LEU A 151 -1.00 -3.24 -9.11
C LEU A 151 -2.49 -2.90 -8.95
N ARG A 152 -3.04 -3.02 -7.73
CA ARG A 152 -4.41 -2.59 -7.42
C ARG A 152 -4.59 -1.10 -7.65
N GLN A 153 -3.65 -0.28 -7.18
CA GLN A 153 -3.73 1.17 -7.34
C GLN A 153 -3.64 1.59 -8.81
N LEU A 154 -2.77 0.93 -9.59
CA LEU A 154 -2.71 1.11 -11.04
C LEU A 154 -4.02 0.75 -11.73
N ALA A 155 -4.67 -0.36 -11.32
CA ALA A 155 -5.96 -0.76 -11.86
C ALA A 155 -7.04 0.31 -11.60
N LEU A 156 -7.04 0.91 -10.42
CA LEU A 156 -7.96 2.02 -10.09
C LEU A 156 -7.69 3.26 -10.94
N MET A 157 -6.44 3.65 -11.10
CA MET A 157 -6.08 4.80 -11.96
C MET A 157 -6.48 4.58 -13.41
N LEU A 158 -6.21 3.39 -13.96
CA LEU A 158 -6.61 3.02 -15.32
C LEU A 158 -8.12 3.00 -15.49
N TYR A 159 -8.85 2.56 -14.47
CA TYR A 159 -10.31 2.61 -14.46
C TYR A 159 -10.82 4.06 -14.52
N GLU A 160 -10.24 4.97 -13.74
CA GLU A 160 -10.57 6.40 -13.76
C GLU A 160 -10.25 7.06 -15.13
N GLU A 161 -9.21 6.59 -15.81
CA GLU A 161 -8.80 7.03 -17.15
C GLU A 161 -9.68 6.43 -18.27
N GLY A 162 -10.55 5.47 -17.96
CA GLY A 162 -11.40 4.78 -18.92
C GLY A 162 -10.74 3.59 -19.63
N ASP A 163 -9.53 3.22 -19.25
CA ASP A 163 -8.84 2.04 -19.77
C ASP A 163 -9.31 0.77 -19.03
N LEU A 164 -10.52 0.36 -19.39
CA LEU A 164 -11.20 -0.75 -18.70
C LEU A 164 -10.51 -2.10 -18.91
N ASP A 165 -9.90 -2.31 -20.08
CA ASP A 165 -9.21 -3.58 -20.38
C ASP A 165 -8.01 -3.79 -19.47
N ARG A 166 -7.12 -2.80 -19.35
CA ARG A 166 -5.96 -2.89 -18.46
C ARG A 166 -6.37 -2.87 -16.99
N ALA A 167 -7.35 -2.04 -16.63
CA ALA A 167 -7.88 -1.98 -15.27
C ALA A 167 -8.39 -3.36 -14.81
N TYR A 168 -9.21 -4.01 -15.63
CA TYR A 168 -9.73 -5.35 -15.33
C TYR A 168 -8.62 -6.40 -15.22
N ARG A 169 -7.67 -6.41 -16.18
CA ARG A 169 -6.55 -7.35 -16.17
C ARG A 169 -5.67 -7.21 -14.93
N PHE A 170 -5.30 -5.99 -14.56
CA PHE A 170 -4.45 -5.76 -13.39
C PHE A 170 -5.17 -6.10 -12.08
N MET A 171 -6.46 -5.75 -11.99
CA MET A 171 -7.26 -6.10 -10.83
C MET A 171 -7.44 -7.61 -10.69
N THR A 172 -7.66 -8.33 -11.80
CA THR A 172 -7.78 -9.80 -11.81
C THR A 172 -6.49 -10.47 -11.34
N ILE A 173 -5.32 -9.99 -11.78
CA ILE A 173 -4.01 -10.48 -11.32
C ILE A 173 -3.87 -10.26 -9.81
N ALA A 174 -4.21 -9.07 -9.31
CA ALA A 174 -4.11 -8.76 -7.90
C ALA A 174 -5.01 -9.66 -7.03
N VAL A 175 -6.23 -9.96 -7.50
CA VAL A 175 -7.17 -10.87 -6.81
C VAL A 175 -6.65 -12.31 -6.81
N ASP A 176 -6.20 -12.81 -7.97
CA ASP A 176 -5.70 -14.18 -8.11
C ASP A 176 -4.47 -14.43 -7.24
N ASP A 177 -3.55 -13.50 -7.23
CA ASP A 177 -2.36 -13.56 -6.40
C ASP A 177 -2.70 -13.47 -4.90
N ALA A 178 -3.56 -12.55 -4.49
CA ALA A 178 -4.01 -12.46 -3.10
C ALA A 178 -4.67 -13.76 -2.62
N ALA A 179 -5.45 -14.41 -3.49
CA ALA A 179 -6.07 -15.69 -3.21
C ALA A 179 -5.02 -16.82 -3.07
N LYS A 180 -4.07 -16.91 -4.02
CA LYS A 180 -2.99 -17.92 -4.00
C LYS A 180 -2.10 -17.82 -2.78
N CYS A 181 -1.84 -16.60 -2.30
CA CYS A 181 -1.03 -16.35 -1.10
C CYS A 181 -1.82 -16.38 0.20
N ASN A 182 -3.14 -16.65 0.16
CA ASN A 182 -4.03 -16.57 1.32
C ASN A 182 -3.91 -15.23 2.06
N ALA A 183 -3.71 -14.14 1.32
CA ALA A 183 -3.52 -12.79 1.83
C ALA A 183 -4.87 -12.17 2.21
N ARG A 184 -5.48 -12.66 3.28
CA ARG A 184 -6.85 -12.33 3.69
C ARG A 184 -7.15 -10.84 3.79
N GLN A 185 -6.19 -10.05 4.26
CA GLN A 185 -6.33 -8.60 4.34
C GLN A 185 -6.49 -7.99 2.93
N ARG A 186 -5.67 -8.44 1.98
CA ARG A 186 -5.72 -7.98 0.59
C ARG A 186 -7.03 -8.38 -0.09
N ILE A 187 -7.51 -9.59 0.19
CA ILE A 187 -8.81 -10.05 -0.33
C ILE A 187 -9.94 -9.13 0.14
N ILE A 188 -9.92 -8.70 1.41
CA ILE A 188 -10.92 -7.76 1.93
C ILE A 188 -10.84 -6.42 1.19
N GLU A 189 -9.64 -5.85 1.01
CA GLU A 189 -9.44 -4.60 0.30
C GLU A 189 -9.85 -4.66 -1.18
N LEU A 190 -9.69 -5.83 -1.81
CA LEU A 190 -10.07 -6.07 -3.20
C LEU A 190 -11.57 -6.31 -3.37
N ASN A 191 -12.26 -6.84 -2.35
CA ASN A 191 -13.69 -7.10 -2.40
C ASN A 191 -14.54 -5.86 -2.65
N ASP A 192 -14.05 -4.68 -2.29
CA ASP A 192 -14.78 -3.42 -2.51
C ASP A 192 -14.58 -2.90 -3.95
N THR A 193 -13.42 -3.16 -4.56
CA THR A 193 -13.02 -2.56 -5.84
C THR A 193 -13.18 -3.49 -7.04
N TYR A 194 -12.92 -4.79 -6.86
CA TYR A 194 -13.00 -5.78 -7.94
C TYR A 194 -14.41 -5.90 -8.55
N PRO A 195 -15.50 -6.01 -7.77
CA PRO A 195 -16.84 -6.13 -8.34
C PRO A 195 -17.25 -4.93 -9.20
N MET A 196 -16.82 -3.73 -8.83
CA MET A 196 -17.07 -2.50 -9.58
C MET A 196 -16.39 -2.55 -10.96
N ILE A 197 -15.09 -2.82 -11.00
CA ILE A 197 -14.31 -2.88 -12.25
C ILE A 197 -14.81 -4.04 -13.12
N ASN A 198 -15.01 -5.21 -12.54
CA ASN A 198 -15.50 -6.39 -13.26
C ASN A 198 -16.90 -6.16 -13.86
N GLY A 199 -17.82 -5.57 -13.08
CA GLY A 199 -19.19 -5.31 -13.54
C GLY A 199 -19.22 -4.40 -14.77
N ILE A 200 -18.48 -3.29 -14.76
CA ILE A 200 -18.42 -2.35 -15.87
C ILE A 200 -17.71 -2.98 -17.08
N TYR A 201 -16.63 -3.73 -16.85
CA TYR A 201 -15.93 -4.44 -17.92
C TYR A 201 -16.86 -5.43 -18.65
N VAL A 202 -17.55 -6.31 -17.91
CA VAL A 202 -18.49 -7.28 -18.46
C VAL A 202 -19.61 -6.60 -19.26
N GLU A 203 -20.17 -5.52 -18.73
CA GLU A 203 -21.21 -4.76 -19.44
C GLU A 203 -20.68 -4.14 -20.74
N THR A 204 -19.46 -3.58 -20.71
CA THR A 204 -18.83 -2.99 -21.90
C THR A 204 -18.59 -4.05 -22.97
N VAL A 205 -18.04 -5.22 -22.62
CA VAL A 205 -17.81 -6.33 -23.53
C VAL A 205 -19.14 -6.84 -24.13
N ARG A 206 -20.19 -6.93 -23.32
CA ARG A 206 -21.53 -7.31 -23.80
C ARG A 206 -22.06 -6.33 -24.84
N LYS A 207 -21.98 -5.03 -24.58
CA LYS A 207 -22.42 -3.98 -25.53
C LYS A 207 -21.61 -4.00 -26.83
N GLN A 208 -20.29 -4.22 -26.75
CA GLN A 208 -19.44 -4.37 -27.94
C GLN A 208 -19.86 -5.59 -28.77
N LYS A 209 -20.13 -6.71 -28.13
CA LYS A 209 -20.60 -7.93 -28.80
C LYS A 209 -21.96 -7.71 -29.49
N GLU A 210 -22.93 -7.14 -28.79
CA GLU A 210 -24.25 -6.80 -29.34
C GLU A 210 -24.13 -5.89 -30.57
N THR A 211 -23.23 -4.88 -30.48
CA THR A 211 -22.96 -3.96 -31.60
C THR A 211 -22.36 -4.69 -32.81
N LEU A 212 -21.38 -5.58 -32.59
CA LEU A 212 -20.77 -6.37 -33.64
C LEU A 212 -21.79 -7.31 -34.32
N GLU A 213 -22.67 -7.95 -33.56
CA GLU A 213 -23.73 -8.80 -34.09
C GLU A 213 -24.67 -8.03 -35.01
N LEU A 214 -24.97 -6.75 -34.71
CA LEU A 214 -25.77 -5.89 -35.58
C LEU A 214 -25.10 -5.53 -36.91
N PHE A 215 -23.76 -5.54 -36.98
CA PHE A 215 -23.03 -5.25 -38.24
C PHE A 215 -22.82 -6.50 -39.11
N ILE A 216 -23.09 -7.70 -38.62
CA ILE A 216 -22.91 -8.95 -39.34
C ILE A 216 -24.22 -9.39 -40.07
N ILE A 217 -25.34 -8.77 -39.72
CA ILE A 217 -26.65 -8.98 -40.34
C ILE A 217 -26.83 -8.04 -41.54
#